data_1096fa1d230b1135eab2b0b69082175f
#
_entry.id   1096fa1d230b1135eab2b0b69082175f
#
_cell.length_a   1.000
_cell.length_b   1.000
_cell.length_c   1.000
_cell.angle_alpha   90.00
_cell.angle_beta   90.00
_cell.angle_gamma   90.00
#
_symmetry.space_group_name_H-M   'P 1'
#
loop_
_entity.id
_entity.type
_entity.pdbx_description
1 polymer ?
#
loop_
_entity_poly.entity_id
_entity_poly.type
_entity_poly.pdbx_seq_one_letter_code
_entity_poly.pdbx_strand_id
1 'polypeptide(L)'
;MSTLLRLAHVILVLFLIDWYAWRGIHTATGQWSAGVQRVLRITYWAVSIAMMAVIAFGVFRMEELRSVRNSAYLYSVIGIFVLLLLPKVVVILFHGLEDLLELGRWAWCKMAPGAAADAVDGGRLRFLSQLGLALAAIPFAGVLYGLTRGWRNFNVAQVKVKARNLPKAFDGLRIVQISDMHLGSFSTGTEVVQRGIDLINEQRPDLILFTGDLVNNFADEAEPWLEKLSGLKASIGKFSILGNHDYGDYSSWPSAAEKAANLDQLKIHHRTMGFRLLLDEHLPIEKDGERFTLIGVQNWGTRFQQYGNLAKAVAGTDPSAFRLLMSHDPTHWDAQVRDTGIDLMLAGHTHGAQFGITVAGHTYSPAQWVYEEWAGLYKKDGLQLYVNRGFGFLGFPGRVGMPPEITVLTLERA
;
A
#
# COMPACT_ATOMS: atom_id res chain seq x y z
N MET A 1 -16.74 -15.50 -19.25
CA MET A 1 -16.43 -14.43 -20.24
C MET A 1 -15.04 -14.71 -20.75
N SER A 2 -14.79 -14.84 -22.06
CA SER A 2 -13.47 -15.15 -22.61
C SER A 2 -12.46 -14.00 -22.30
N THR A 3 -11.17 -14.32 -22.22
CA THR A 3 -10.10 -13.32 -22.00
C THR A 3 -10.16 -12.21 -23.02
N LEU A 4 -10.46 -12.54 -24.28
CA LEU A 4 -10.64 -11.55 -25.38
C LEU A 4 -11.79 -10.58 -25.09
N LEU A 5 -12.93 -11.06 -24.58
CA LEU A 5 -14.07 -10.18 -24.27
C LEU A 5 -13.77 -9.24 -23.09
N ARG A 6 -13.05 -9.73 -22.07
CA ARG A 6 -12.58 -8.87 -20.95
C ARG A 6 -11.62 -7.79 -21.45
N LEU A 7 -10.67 -8.19 -22.30
CA LEU A 7 -9.71 -7.25 -22.88
C LEU A 7 -10.42 -6.18 -23.74
N ALA A 8 -11.35 -6.59 -24.60
CA ALA A 8 -12.13 -5.65 -25.41
C ALA A 8 -12.89 -4.63 -24.56
N HIS A 9 -13.49 -5.07 -23.43
CA HIS A 9 -14.13 -4.16 -22.48
C HIS A 9 -13.16 -3.17 -21.86
N VAL A 10 -12.00 -3.63 -21.39
CA VAL A 10 -10.99 -2.76 -20.79
C VAL A 10 -10.51 -1.72 -21.80
N ILE A 11 -10.16 -2.13 -23.03
CA ILE A 11 -9.71 -1.21 -24.09
C ILE A 11 -10.80 -0.22 -24.45
N LEU A 12 -12.06 -0.66 -24.56
CA LEU A 12 -13.18 0.26 -24.85
C LEU A 12 -13.33 1.32 -23.73
N VAL A 13 -13.28 0.91 -22.46
CA VAL A 13 -13.37 1.85 -21.32
C VAL A 13 -12.22 2.84 -21.34
N LEU A 14 -10.99 2.39 -21.56
CA LEU A 14 -9.83 3.26 -21.65
C LEU A 14 -9.94 4.23 -22.82
N PHE A 15 -10.39 3.74 -23.98
CA PHE A 15 -10.63 4.60 -25.14
C PHE A 15 -11.68 5.68 -24.85
N LEU A 16 -12.79 5.34 -24.19
CA LEU A 16 -13.83 6.31 -23.83
C LEU A 16 -13.33 7.37 -22.83
N ILE A 17 -12.53 6.96 -21.84
CA ILE A 17 -11.84 7.87 -20.91
C ILE A 17 -10.94 8.83 -21.70
N ASP A 18 -10.11 8.30 -22.58
CA ASP A 18 -9.19 9.11 -23.36
C ASP A 18 -9.92 10.05 -24.33
N TRP A 19 -10.95 9.55 -24.99
CA TRP A 19 -11.76 10.35 -25.89
C TRP A 19 -12.45 11.53 -25.16
N TYR A 20 -13.02 11.26 -23.99
CA TYR A 20 -13.70 12.29 -23.23
C TYR A 20 -12.73 13.30 -22.61
N ALA A 21 -11.59 12.83 -22.06
CA ALA A 21 -10.53 13.71 -21.59
C ALA A 21 -9.98 14.59 -22.72
N TRP A 22 -9.82 14.03 -23.94
CA TRP A 22 -9.40 14.81 -25.10
C TRP A 22 -10.37 15.94 -25.45
N ARG A 23 -11.68 15.74 -25.31
CA ARG A 23 -12.68 16.82 -25.50
C ARG A 23 -12.38 18.00 -24.56
N GLY A 24 -12.17 17.75 -23.29
CA GLY A 24 -11.82 18.78 -22.30
C GLY A 24 -10.50 19.49 -22.64
N ILE A 25 -9.46 18.73 -22.99
CA ILE A 25 -8.15 19.29 -23.39
C ILE A 25 -8.31 20.16 -24.66
N HIS A 26 -9.02 19.67 -25.65
CA HIS A 26 -9.26 20.41 -26.90
C HIS A 26 -10.01 21.72 -26.65
N THR A 27 -11.04 21.71 -25.79
CA THR A 27 -11.77 22.89 -25.35
C THR A 27 -10.86 23.91 -24.64
N ALA A 28 -10.06 23.43 -23.70
CA ALA A 28 -9.12 24.26 -22.94
C ALA A 28 -8.07 24.94 -23.84
N THR A 29 -7.63 24.26 -24.89
CA THR A 29 -6.53 24.69 -25.77
C THR A 29 -7.02 25.30 -27.09
N GLY A 30 -8.35 25.51 -27.24
CA GLY A 30 -8.98 25.96 -28.52
C GLY A 30 -8.48 27.27 -29.10
N GLN A 31 -7.80 28.13 -28.30
CA GLN A 31 -7.19 29.39 -28.76
C GLN A 31 -5.71 29.24 -29.17
N TRP A 32 -5.11 28.06 -29.02
CA TRP A 32 -3.73 27.83 -29.42
C TRP A 32 -3.61 27.74 -30.92
N SER A 33 -2.40 28.02 -31.47
CA SER A 33 -2.19 27.94 -32.92
C SER A 33 -2.50 26.53 -33.47
N ALA A 34 -2.98 26.45 -34.70
CA ALA A 34 -3.34 25.18 -35.33
C ALA A 34 -2.18 24.16 -35.36
N GLY A 35 -0.93 24.64 -35.47
CA GLY A 35 0.25 23.80 -35.39
C GLY A 35 0.42 23.14 -34.03
N VAL A 36 0.30 23.91 -32.94
CA VAL A 36 0.41 23.42 -31.58
C VAL A 36 -0.72 22.44 -31.27
N GLN A 37 -1.96 22.75 -31.65
CA GLN A 37 -3.10 21.83 -31.45
C GLN A 37 -2.91 20.51 -32.20
N ARG A 38 -2.33 20.54 -33.42
CA ARG A 38 -2.02 19.33 -34.20
C ARG A 38 -0.98 18.47 -33.46
N VAL A 39 0.12 19.07 -33.01
CA VAL A 39 1.16 18.36 -32.26
C VAL A 39 0.58 17.77 -30.97
N LEU A 40 -0.17 18.55 -30.19
CA LEU A 40 -0.80 18.11 -28.95
C LEU A 40 -1.72 16.90 -29.22
N ARG A 41 -2.57 16.96 -30.23
CA ARG A 41 -3.47 15.87 -30.61
C ARG A 41 -2.72 14.59 -30.98
N ILE A 42 -1.70 14.71 -31.83
CA ILE A 42 -0.90 13.57 -32.27
C ILE A 42 -0.19 12.92 -31.07
N THR A 43 0.48 13.73 -30.23
CA THR A 43 1.19 13.24 -29.05
C THR A 43 0.24 12.58 -28.05
N TYR A 44 -0.90 13.21 -27.77
CA TYR A 44 -1.91 12.68 -26.86
C TYR A 44 -2.38 11.28 -27.29
N TRP A 45 -2.83 11.15 -28.53
CA TRP A 45 -3.35 9.88 -29.05
C TRP A 45 -2.25 8.83 -29.24
N ALA A 46 -1.04 9.23 -29.63
CA ALA A 46 0.09 8.31 -29.73
C ALA A 46 0.42 7.68 -28.37
N VAL A 47 0.48 8.49 -27.30
CA VAL A 47 0.72 8.01 -25.93
C VAL A 47 -0.42 7.13 -25.44
N SER A 48 -1.68 7.53 -25.65
CA SER A 48 -2.86 6.76 -25.24
C SER A 48 -2.93 5.40 -25.94
N ILE A 49 -2.73 5.37 -27.27
CA ILE A 49 -2.74 4.13 -28.05
C ILE A 49 -1.57 3.22 -27.65
N ALA A 50 -0.38 3.79 -27.47
CA ALA A 50 0.78 3.02 -27.01
C ALA A 50 0.51 2.37 -25.64
N MET A 51 -0.10 3.10 -24.70
CA MET A 51 -0.46 2.56 -23.38
C MET A 51 -1.50 1.44 -23.50
N MET A 52 -2.55 1.62 -24.32
CA MET A 52 -3.55 0.56 -24.57
C MET A 52 -2.90 -0.70 -25.18
N ALA A 53 -1.96 -0.52 -26.12
CA ALA A 53 -1.22 -1.64 -26.70
C ALA A 53 -0.35 -2.37 -25.67
N VAL A 54 0.33 -1.65 -24.78
CA VAL A 54 1.13 -2.23 -23.69
C VAL A 54 0.24 -3.00 -22.69
N ILE A 55 -0.93 -2.45 -22.35
CA ILE A 55 -1.90 -3.14 -21.47
C ILE A 55 -2.44 -4.39 -22.16
N ALA A 56 -2.80 -4.30 -23.44
CA ALA A 56 -3.26 -5.46 -24.22
C ALA A 56 -2.19 -6.56 -24.26
N PHE A 57 -0.94 -6.20 -24.56
CA PHE A 57 0.19 -7.13 -24.56
C PHE A 57 0.37 -7.77 -23.18
N GLY A 58 0.33 -6.99 -22.09
CA GLY A 58 0.44 -7.51 -20.72
C GLY A 58 -0.67 -8.51 -20.36
N VAL A 59 -1.91 -8.28 -20.82
CA VAL A 59 -3.02 -9.22 -20.59
C VAL A 59 -2.80 -10.54 -21.36
N PHE A 60 -2.29 -10.49 -22.58
CA PHE A 60 -1.97 -11.71 -23.35
C PHE A 60 -0.82 -12.51 -22.76
N ARG A 61 0.15 -11.86 -22.12
CA ARG A 61 1.32 -12.49 -21.50
C ARG A 61 1.18 -12.66 -19.98
N MET A 62 -0.03 -12.53 -19.42
CA MET A 62 -0.24 -12.49 -17.97
C MET A 62 0.29 -13.75 -17.25
N GLU A 63 0.12 -14.94 -17.83
CA GLU A 63 0.62 -16.19 -17.23
C GLU A 63 2.15 -16.20 -17.15
N GLU A 64 2.80 -15.75 -18.20
CA GLU A 64 4.27 -15.66 -18.22
C GLU A 64 4.76 -14.57 -17.25
N LEU A 65 4.08 -13.41 -17.22
CA LEU A 65 4.44 -12.31 -16.35
C LEU A 65 4.30 -12.67 -14.85
N ARG A 66 3.38 -13.58 -14.49
CA ARG A 66 3.23 -14.07 -13.11
C ARG A 66 4.38 -14.98 -12.65
N SER A 67 5.03 -15.66 -13.56
CA SER A 67 6.19 -16.51 -13.26
C SER A 67 7.52 -15.76 -13.29
N VAL A 68 7.51 -14.48 -13.75
CA VAL A 68 8.72 -13.67 -13.82
C VAL A 68 9.10 -13.17 -12.43
N ARG A 69 10.32 -13.54 -11.97
CA ARG A 69 10.88 -13.11 -10.68
C ARG A 69 11.07 -11.60 -10.56
N ASN A 70 11.25 -10.92 -11.71
CA ASN A 70 11.43 -9.45 -11.73
C ASN A 70 10.14 -8.75 -12.18
N SER A 71 9.39 -8.24 -11.22
CA SER A 71 8.14 -7.50 -11.44
C SER A 71 8.34 -6.06 -11.94
N ALA A 72 9.58 -5.58 -12.07
CA ALA A 72 9.88 -4.16 -12.37
C ALA A 72 9.22 -3.66 -13.65
N TYR A 73 9.14 -4.52 -14.69
CA TYR A 73 8.42 -4.16 -15.92
C TYR A 73 6.94 -3.91 -15.65
N LEU A 74 6.26 -4.86 -15.00
CA LEU A 74 4.82 -4.74 -14.70
C LEU A 74 4.54 -3.53 -13.82
N TYR A 75 5.35 -3.31 -12.79
CA TYR A 75 5.20 -2.15 -11.89
C TYR A 75 5.45 -0.84 -12.64
N SER A 76 6.42 -0.78 -13.55
CA SER A 76 6.65 0.40 -14.39
C SER A 76 5.44 0.73 -15.28
N VAL A 77 4.83 -0.29 -15.88
CA VAL A 77 3.60 -0.12 -16.69
C VAL A 77 2.47 0.42 -15.82
N ILE A 78 2.25 -0.15 -14.62
CA ILE A 78 1.24 0.34 -13.67
C ILE A 78 1.54 1.78 -13.26
N GLY A 79 2.79 2.11 -12.94
CA GLY A 79 3.19 3.46 -12.56
C GLY A 79 2.91 4.49 -13.64
N ILE A 80 3.29 4.21 -14.88
CA ILE A 80 3.04 5.10 -16.04
C ILE A 80 1.54 5.20 -16.32
N PHE A 81 0.81 4.09 -16.23
CA PHE A 81 -0.64 4.09 -16.39
C PHE A 81 -1.33 5.02 -15.39
N VAL A 82 -1.01 4.90 -14.10
CA VAL A 82 -1.57 5.77 -13.04
C VAL A 82 -1.16 7.23 -13.24
N LEU A 83 0.10 7.50 -13.62
CA LEU A 83 0.59 8.84 -13.92
C LEU A 83 -0.20 9.52 -15.04
N LEU A 84 -0.60 8.75 -16.06
CA LEU A 84 -1.36 9.28 -17.19
C LEU A 84 -2.87 9.33 -16.91
N LEU A 85 -3.41 8.40 -16.12
CA LEU A 85 -4.85 8.27 -15.87
C LEU A 85 -5.37 9.33 -14.90
N LEU A 86 -4.72 9.54 -13.76
CA LEU A 86 -5.23 10.42 -12.71
C LEU A 86 -5.43 11.87 -13.17
N PRO A 87 -4.52 12.50 -13.94
CA PRO A 87 -4.76 13.81 -14.54
C PRO A 87 -5.98 13.84 -15.47
N LYS A 88 -6.19 12.77 -16.27
CA LYS A 88 -7.35 12.67 -17.17
C LYS A 88 -8.66 12.65 -16.38
N VAL A 89 -8.70 11.95 -15.24
CA VAL A 89 -9.88 11.93 -14.36
C VAL A 89 -10.24 13.35 -13.91
N VAL A 90 -9.27 14.17 -13.51
CA VAL A 90 -9.53 15.58 -13.14
C VAL A 90 -10.11 16.36 -14.32
N VAL A 91 -9.51 16.27 -15.52
CA VAL A 91 -10.03 16.94 -16.73
C VAL A 91 -11.47 16.50 -17.02
N ILE A 92 -11.75 15.19 -16.92
CA ILE A 92 -13.09 14.61 -17.13
C ILE A 92 -14.11 15.17 -16.13
N LEU A 93 -13.75 15.29 -14.87
CA LEU A 93 -14.66 15.81 -13.83
C LEU A 93 -15.08 17.26 -14.13
N PHE A 94 -14.12 18.12 -14.51
CA PHE A 94 -14.42 19.52 -14.82
C PHE A 94 -15.20 19.68 -16.13
N HIS A 95 -14.82 18.93 -17.18
CA HIS A 95 -15.55 18.95 -18.45
C HIS A 95 -16.94 18.33 -18.33
N GLY A 96 -17.08 17.24 -17.57
CA GLY A 96 -18.35 16.56 -17.30
C GLY A 96 -19.31 17.41 -16.45
N LEU A 97 -18.79 18.20 -15.51
CA LEU A 97 -19.61 19.16 -14.77
C LEU A 97 -20.27 20.16 -15.71
N GLU A 98 -19.55 20.65 -16.73
CA GLU A 98 -20.10 21.56 -17.72
C GLU A 98 -21.17 20.88 -18.58
N ASP A 99 -20.89 19.66 -19.09
CA ASP A 99 -21.87 18.88 -19.87
C ASP A 99 -23.15 18.61 -19.05
N LEU A 100 -23.03 18.37 -17.71
CA LEU A 100 -24.20 18.21 -16.82
C LEU A 100 -25.00 19.50 -16.63
N LEU A 101 -24.31 20.63 -16.50
CA LEU A 101 -24.97 21.94 -16.38
C LEU A 101 -25.71 22.28 -17.68
N GLU A 102 -25.14 21.98 -18.85
CA GLU A 102 -25.79 22.16 -20.13
C GLU A 102 -27.00 21.26 -20.30
N LEU A 103 -26.90 19.99 -19.91
CA LEU A 103 -28.02 19.05 -19.91
C LEU A 103 -29.16 19.52 -19.01
N GLY A 104 -28.83 19.98 -17.79
CA GLY A 104 -29.82 20.54 -16.86
C GLY A 104 -30.54 21.76 -17.42
N ARG A 105 -29.81 22.65 -18.08
CA ARG A 105 -30.36 23.82 -18.76
C ARG A 105 -31.27 23.43 -19.92
N TRP A 106 -30.82 22.50 -20.76
CA TRP A 106 -31.64 21.99 -21.86
C TRP A 106 -32.95 21.38 -21.36
N ALA A 107 -32.88 20.56 -20.30
CA ALA A 107 -34.07 19.96 -19.70
C ALA A 107 -35.03 21.04 -19.13
N TRP A 108 -34.49 22.07 -18.45
CA TRP A 108 -35.27 23.19 -17.95
C TRP A 108 -36.02 23.95 -19.05
N CYS A 109 -35.32 24.29 -20.15
CA CYS A 109 -35.96 24.97 -21.30
C CYS A 109 -37.05 24.14 -21.96
N LYS A 110 -36.96 22.81 -21.92
CA LYS A 110 -38.02 21.90 -22.39
C LYS A 110 -39.25 21.88 -21.48
N MET A 111 -39.04 22.01 -20.16
CA MET A 111 -40.13 21.97 -19.16
C MET A 111 -40.78 23.34 -18.95
N ALA A 112 -40.10 24.45 -19.21
CA ALA A 112 -40.58 25.81 -19.05
C ALA A 112 -40.59 26.54 -20.41
N PRO A 113 -41.62 26.34 -21.28
CA PRO A 113 -41.73 27.02 -22.55
C PRO A 113 -41.83 28.54 -22.33
N GLY A 114 -40.85 29.29 -22.84
CA GLY A 114 -40.70 30.73 -22.63
C GLY A 114 -39.45 31.16 -21.82
N ALA A 115 -38.76 30.25 -21.17
CA ALA A 115 -37.43 30.55 -20.63
C ALA A 115 -36.44 30.80 -21.80
N ALA A 116 -35.85 31.99 -21.84
CA ALA A 116 -34.86 32.34 -22.84
C ALA A 116 -33.66 31.36 -22.68
N ALA A 117 -33.38 30.56 -23.70
CA ALA A 117 -32.17 29.79 -23.80
C ALA A 117 -31.05 30.78 -24.13
N ASP A 118 -30.41 31.39 -23.14
CA ASP A 118 -29.18 32.13 -23.37
C ASP A 118 -28.19 31.20 -24.08
N ALA A 119 -27.51 31.68 -25.09
CA ALA A 119 -26.51 30.89 -25.82
C ALA A 119 -25.46 30.34 -24.82
N VAL A 120 -24.96 29.13 -25.09
CA VAL A 120 -23.85 28.53 -24.28
C VAL A 120 -22.70 29.54 -24.25
N ASP A 121 -22.33 29.98 -23.02
CA ASP A 121 -21.16 30.84 -22.87
C ASP A 121 -19.89 30.04 -23.12
N GLY A 122 -19.38 30.07 -24.34
CA GLY A 122 -18.14 29.42 -24.74
C GLY A 122 -16.92 29.89 -23.92
N GLY A 123 -17.00 31.06 -23.28
CA GLY A 123 -15.99 31.57 -22.34
C GLY A 123 -15.97 30.78 -21.05
N ARG A 124 -17.13 30.50 -20.47
CA ARG A 124 -17.29 29.71 -19.22
C ARG A 124 -16.84 28.26 -19.42
N LEU A 125 -17.28 27.62 -20.51
CA LEU A 125 -16.87 26.25 -20.85
C LEU A 125 -15.34 26.14 -20.98
N ARG A 126 -14.73 27.09 -21.66
CA ARG A 126 -13.26 27.13 -21.77
C ARG A 126 -12.57 27.37 -20.45
N PHE A 127 -13.07 28.29 -19.62
CA PHE A 127 -12.52 28.58 -18.30
C PHE A 127 -12.53 27.34 -17.42
N LEU A 128 -13.64 26.60 -17.33
CA LEU A 128 -13.74 25.38 -16.53
C LEU A 128 -12.82 24.28 -17.06
N SER A 129 -12.75 24.10 -18.37
CA SER A 129 -11.81 23.14 -18.97
C SER A 129 -10.33 23.52 -18.72
N GLN A 130 -9.99 24.81 -18.76
CA GLN A 130 -8.64 25.30 -18.41
C GLN A 130 -8.32 25.12 -16.94
N LEU A 131 -9.29 25.40 -16.05
CA LEU A 131 -9.15 25.15 -14.61
C LEU A 131 -8.93 23.66 -14.33
N GLY A 132 -9.71 22.79 -14.97
CA GLY A 132 -9.56 21.34 -14.89
C GLY A 132 -8.18 20.88 -15.35
N LEU A 133 -7.68 21.42 -16.47
CA LEU A 133 -6.34 21.11 -16.98
C LEU A 133 -5.23 21.60 -16.04
N ALA A 134 -5.38 22.81 -15.48
CA ALA A 134 -4.43 23.33 -14.49
C ALA A 134 -4.40 22.49 -13.22
N LEU A 135 -5.58 22.13 -12.70
CA LEU A 135 -5.69 21.28 -11.49
C LEU A 135 -5.23 19.84 -11.71
N ALA A 136 -5.29 19.33 -12.97
CA ALA A 136 -4.75 18.03 -13.33
C ALA A 136 -3.22 17.93 -13.15
N ALA A 137 -2.52 19.07 -13.11
CA ALA A 137 -1.09 19.11 -12.79
C ALA A 137 -0.79 18.65 -11.36
N ILE A 138 -1.74 18.79 -10.42
CA ILE A 138 -1.56 18.39 -9.01
C ILE A 138 -1.40 16.87 -8.88
N PRO A 139 -2.34 16.02 -9.32
CA PRO A 139 -2.16 14.57 -9.26
C PRO A 139 -1.01 14.10 -10.17
N PHE A 140 -0.76 14.75 -11.31
CA PHE A 140 0.40 14.43 -12.13
C PHE A 140 1.72 14.61 -11.37
N ALA A 141 1.93 15.78 -10.75
CA ALA A 141 3.11 16.06 -9.96
C ALA A 141 3.21 15.16 -8.72
N GLY A 142 2.08 14.90 -8.04
CA GLY A 142 2.01 14.00 -6.89
C GLY A 142 2.41 12.56 -7.23
N VAL A 143 1.88 12.01 -8.33
CA VAL A 143 2.24 10.66 -8.78
C VAL A 143 3.70 10.61 -9.25
N LEU A 144 4.15 11.60 -10.02
CA LEU A 144 5.54 11.69 -10.47
C LEU A 144 6.51 11.76 -9.27
N TYR A 145 6.20 12.55 -8.26
CA TYR A 145 6.95 12.59 -7.00
C TYR A 145 6.92 11.24 -6.29
N GLY A 146 5.75 10.61 -6.20
CA GLY A 146 5.57 9.28 -5.59
C GLY A 146 6.43 8.21 -6.24
N LEU A 147 6.48 8.19 -7.58
CA LEU A 147 7.28 7.26 -8.38
C LEU A 147 8.80 7.49 -8.25
N THR A 148 9.22 8.75 -8.08
CA THR A 148 10.65 9.10 -8.13
C THR A 148 11.27 9.30 -6.75
N ARG A 149 10.54 9.82 -5.79
CA ARG A 149 11.03 10.24 -4.47
C ARG A 149 10.22 9.69 -3.30
N GLY A 150 8.89 9.53 -3.43
CA GLY A 150 7.98 9.23 -2.34
C GLY A 150 8.34 7.95 -1.56
N TRP A 151 8.76 6.90 -2.24
CA TRP A 151 9.15 5.60 -1.66
C TRP A 151 10.53 5.62 -0.96
N ARG A 152 11.28 6.73 -1.06
CA ARG A 152 12.60 6.90 -0.45
C ARG A 152 12.56 7.68 0.87
N ASN A 153 11.43 8.34 1.15
CA ASN A 153 11.29 9.23 2.29
C ASN A 153 10.59 8.53 3.44
N PHE A 154 11.35 7.88 4.31
CA PHE A 154 10.81 7.22 5.48
C PHE A 154 10.18 8.20 6.46
N ASN A 155 9.00 7.83 6.98
CA ASN A 155 8.38 8.45 8.14
C ASN A 155 8.69 7.60 9.39
N VAL A 156 9.35 8.20 10.37
CA VAL A 156 9.57 7.55 11.68
C VAL A 156 8.44 7.99 12.61
N ALA A 157 7.41 7.13 12.74
CA ALA A 157 6.24 7.40 13.55
C ALA A 157 6.53 7.08 15.03
N GLN A 158 6.40 8.07 15.92
CA GLN A 158 6.53 7.87 17.38
C GLN A 158 5.15 7.67 18.00
N VAL A 159 4.92 6.54 18.65
CA VAL A 159 3.62 6.13 19.19
C VAL A 159 3.75 5.69 20.64
N LYS A 160 2.93 6.26 21.50
CA LYS A 160 2.83 5.87 22.90
C LYS A 160 1.67 4.90 23.11
N VAL A 161 1.96 3.74 23.67
CA VAL A 161 0.99 2.68 23.96
C VAL A 161 0.90 2.51 25.46
N LYS A 162 -0.24 2.90 26.04
CA LYS A 162 -0.49 2.74 27.49
C LYS A 162 -1.15 1.40 27.76
N ALA A 163 -0.58 0.63 28.70
CA ALA A 163 -1.12 -0.66 29.13
C ALA A 163 -1.17 -0.78 30.65
N ARG A 164 -2.31 -1.23 31.19
CA ARG A 164 -2.55 -1.32 32.64
C ARG A 164 -1.75 -2.44 33.32
N ASN A 165 -1.63 -3.58 32.62
CA ASN A 165 -0.97 -4.79 33.10
C ASN A 165 0.48 -4.92 32.63
N LEU A 166 1.06 -3.85 32.06
CA LEU A 166 2.47 -3.83 31.66
C LEU A 166 3.36 -3.95 32.93
N PRO A 167 4.27 -4.94 33.02
CA PRO A 167 5.20 -5.05 34.14
C PRO A 167 6.12 -3.82 34.21
N LYS A 168 6.54 -3.45 35.41
CA LYS A 168 7.28 -2.20 35.66
C LYS A 168 8.62 -2.12 34.91
N ALA A 169 9.31 -3.25 34.76
CA ALA A 169 10.57 -3.31 34.00
C ALA A 169 10.44 -2.92 32.55
N PHE A 170 9.23 -2.96 31.97
CA PHE A 170 8.95 -2.65 30.59
C PHE A 170 8.33 -1.25 30.39
N ASP A 171 8.19 -0.46 31.46
CA ASP A 171 7.82 0.95 31.34
C ASP A 171 8.91 1.71 30.58
N GLY A 172 8.56 2.38 29.49
CA GLY A 172 9.50 3.02 28.57
C GLY A 172 10.14 2.09 27.54
N LEU A 173 9.75 0.79 27.45
CA LEU A 173 10.27 -0.13 26.44
C LEU A 173 10.04 0.39 25.03
N ARG A 174 11.10 0.39 24.22
CA ARG A 174 11.06 0.86 22.81
C ARG A 174 11.00 -0.31 21.86
N ILE A 175 9.90 -0.43 21.16
CA ILE A 175 9.69 -1.42 20.10
C ILE A 175 9.74 -0.72 18.77
N VAL A 176 10.62 -1.14 17.86
CA VAL A 176 10.50 -0.74 16.46
C VAL A 176 9.73 -1.81 15.70
N GLN A 177 8.59 -1.42 15.16
CA GLN A 177 7.82 -2.24 14.22
C GLN A 177 8.19 -1.87 12.78
N ILE A 178 8.49 -2.87 11.97
CA ILE A 178 8.61 -2.81 10.51
C ILE A 178 7.69 -3.86 9.90
N SER A 179 7.21 -3.61 8.69
CA SER A 179 6.31 -4.51 7.97
C SER A 179 6.46 -4.32 6.46
N ASP A 180 6.02 -5.31 5.70
CA ASP A 180 5.81 -5.16 4.25
C ASP A 180 7.04 -4.61 3.53
N MET A 181 8.16 -5.30 3.66
CA MET A 181 9.40 -4.86 3.02
C MET A 181 9.38 -5.05 1.51
N HIS A 182 8.77 -6.15 1.03
CA HIS A 182 8.65 -6.45 -0.40
C HIS A 182 9.97 -6.27 -1.17
N LEU A 183 11.01 -6.94 -0.71
CA LEU A 183 12.39 -6.75 -1.19
C LEU A 183 12.55 -6.98 -2.69
N GLY A 184 11.73 -7.82 -3.31
CA GLY A 184 11.69 -8.00 -4.76
C GLY A 184 11.25 -6.77 -5.56
N SER A 185 10.70 -5.75 -4.90
CA SER A 185 10.35 -4.48 -5.55
C SER A 185 11.55 -3.52 -5.67
N PHE A 186 12.63 -3.74 -4.92
CA PHE A 186 13.84 -2.91 -4.95
C PHE A 186 14.85 -3.42 -5.98
N SER A 187 14.57 -3.26 -7.27
CA SER A 187 15.51 -3.61 -8.35
C SER A 187 16.75 -2.70 -8.38
N THR A 188 16.61 -1.48 -7.87
CA THR A 188 17.66 -0.49 -7.63
C THR A 188 17.38 0.16 -6.28
N GLY A 189 18.39 0.71 -5.61
CA GLY A 189 18.14 1.45 -4.36
C GLY A 189 18.66 0.77 -3.11
N THR A 190 19.78 0.08 -3.22
CA THR A 190 20.53 -0.45 -2.06
C THR A 190 20.74 0.61 -0.96
N GLU A 191 20.88 1.88 -1.35
CA GLU A 191 21.02 3.03 -0.44
C GLU A 191 19.73 3.29 0.36
N VAL A 192 18.56 3.07 -0.24
CA VAL A 192 17.27 3.34 0.44
C VAL A 192 17.03 2.33 1.55
N VAL A 193 17.27 1.05 1.30
CA VAL A 193 17.14 0.00 2.33
C VAL A 193 18.18 0.23 3.43
N GLN A 194 19.42 0.58 3.07
CA GLN A 194 20.45 0.91 4.07
C GLN A 194 20.03 2.10 4.93
N ARG A 195 19.52 3.18 4.33
CA ARG A 195 19.00 4.33 5.08
C ARG A 195 17.87 3.93 6.04
N GLY A 196 16.96 3.05 5.62
CA GLY A 196 15.91 2.52 6.50
C GLY A 196 16.49 1.76 7.69
N ILE A 197 17.51 0.93 7.47
CA ILE A 197 18.24 0.21 8.54
C ILE A 197 18.91 1.20 9.49
N ASP A 198 19.57 2.22 8.97
CA ASP A 198 20.24 3.25 9.79
C ASP A 198 19.22 3.99 10.65
N LEU A 199 18.09 4.42 10.07
CA LEU A 199 16.99 5.07 10.81
C LEU A 199 16.40 4.17 11.91
N ILE A 200 16.27 2.86 11.67
CA ILE A 200 15.83 1.90 12.70
C ILE A 200 16.86 1.84 13.83
N ASN A 201 18.14 1.68 13.51
CA ASN A 201 19.21 1.58 14.50
C ASN A 201 19.38 2.87 15.31
N GLU A 202 19.19 4.05 14.69
CA GLU A 202 19.17 5.35 15.38
C GLU A 202 18.10 5.44 16.47
N GLN A 203 16.99 4.68 16.32
CA GLN A 203 15.94 4.63 17.35
C GLN A 203 16.38 3.85 18.59
N ARG A 204 17.47 3.09 18.58
CA ARG A 204 17.98 2.25 19.67
C ARG A 204 16.87 1.38 20.26
N PRO A 205 16.24 0.51 19.44
CA PRO A 205 15.13 -0.32 19.91
C PRO A 205 15.58 -1.36 20.93
N ASP A 206 14.72 -1.66 21.88
CA ASP A 206 14.85 -2.85 22.74
C ASP A 206 14.39 -4.08 21.95
N LEU A 207 13.32 -3.96 21.18
CA LEU A 207 12.80 -5.00 20.32
C LEU A 207 12.63 -4.48 18.89
N ILE A 208 12.91 -5.34 17.90
CA ILE A 208 12.46 -5.14 16.52
C ILE A 208 11.46 -6.23 16.21
N LEU A 209 10.22 -5.83 15.85
CA LEU A 209 9.13 -6.72 15.49
C LEU A 209 8.80 -6.52 14.00
N PHE A 210 9.02 -7.57 13.20
CA PHE A 210 8.73 -7.58 11.78
C PHE A 210 7.43 -8.35 11.52
N THR A 211 6.40 -7.63 11.06
CA THR A 211 5.04 -8.14 10.93
C THR A 211 4.71 -8.74 9.55
N GLY A 212 5.69 -9.27 8.83
CA GLY A 212 5.50 -10.08 7.62
C GLY A 212 5.65 -9.32 6.30
N ASP A 213 5.53 -10.05 5.20
CA ASP A 213 5.74 -9.63 3.82
C ASP A 213 7.19 -9.15 3.56
N LEU A 214 8.13 -10.08 3.76
CA LEU A 214 9.53 -9.83 3.45
C LEU A 214 9.79 -9.74 1.95
N VAL A 215 9.13 -10.61 1.18
CA VAL A 215 9.28 -10.74 -0.27
C VAL A 215 7.96 -10.52 -1.01
N ASN A 216 8.00 -10.46 -2.35
CA ASN A 216 6.79 -10.44 -3.17
C ASN A 216 6.22 -11.86 -3.37
N ASN A 217 7.08 -12.85 -3.64
CA ASN A 217 6.74 -14.26 -3.81
C ASN A 217 7.93 -15.20 -3.60
N PHE A 218 9.16 -14.78 -3.94
CA PHE A 218 10.31 -15.67 -4.06
C PHE A 218 11.32 -15.37 -2.96
N ALA A 219 11.83 -16.41 -2.31
CA ALA A 219 12.82 -16.28 -1.24
C ALA A 219 14.11 -15.61 -1.72
N ASP A 220 14.53 -15.86 -2.96
CA ASP A 220 15.74 -15.28 -3.56
C ASP A 220 15.64 -13.75 -3.74
N GLU A 221 14.44 -13.16 -3.69
CA GLU A 221 14.26 -11.70 -3.66
C GLU A 221 14.93 -11.06 -2.43
N ALA A 222 15.05 -11.80 -1.32
CA ALA A 222 15.69 -11.34 -0.10
C ALA A 222 17.22 -11.47 -0.10
N GLU A 223 17.79 -12.37 -0.91
CA GLU A 223 19.22 -12.71 -0.87
C GLU A 223 20.17 -11.50 -0.97
N PRO A 224 19.96 -10.52 -1.88
CA PRO A 224 20.84 -9.36 -1.99
C PRO A 224 20.85 -8.45 -0.76
N TRP A 225 19.91 -8.65 0.16
CA TRP A 225 19.64 -7.77 1.30
C TRP A 225 20.01 -8.38 2.65
N LEU A 226 20.25 -9.69 2.72
CA LEU A 226 20.45 -10.44 3.97
C LEU A 226 21.57 -9.86 4.83
N GLU A 227 22.72 -9.56 4.22
CA GLU A 227 23.87 -8.97 4.91
C GLU A 227 23.51 -7.61 5.54
N LYS A 228 22.83 -6.73 4.78
CA LYS A 228 22.41 -5.43 5.28
C LYS A 228 21.40 -5.55 6.42
N LEU A 229 20.39 -6.40 6.26
CA LEU A 229 19.34 -6.61 7.25
C LEU A 229 19.84 -7.31 8.52
N SER A 230 20.93 -8.09 8.43
CA SER A 230 21.60 -8.62 9.63
C SER A 230 22.20 -7.52 10.51
N GLY A 231 22.45 -6.34 9.95
CA GLY A 231 22.92 -5.13 10.64
C GLY A 231 21.87 -4.44 11.51
N LEU A 232 20.62 -4.88 11.53
CA LEU A 232 19.57 -4.41 12.45
C LEU A 232 19.91 -4.80 13.90
N LYS A 233 19.85 -3.83 14.83
CA LYS A 233 20.27 -3.97 16.22
C LYS A 233 19.10 -3.75 17.18
N ALA A 234 18.92 -4.66 18.12
CA ALA A 234 17.98 -4.54 19.24
C ALA A 234 18.61 -5.10 20.51
N SER A 235 18.37 -4.46 21.67
CA SER A 235 19.01 -4.83 22.92
C SER A 235 18.49 -6.15 23.50
N ILE A 236 17.20 -6.48 23.28
CA ILE A 236 16.55 -7.71 23.76
C ILE A 236 16.43 -8.74 22.66
N GLY A 237 15.96 -8.35 21.45
CA GLY A 237 15.83 -9.31 20.36
C GLY A 237 15.09 -8.80 19.15
N LYS A 238 15.15 -9.62 18.08
CA LYS A 238 14.45 -9.41 16.82
C LYS A 238 13.51 -10.59 16.57
N PHE A 239 12.23 -10.30 16.34
CA PHE A 239 11.19 -11.30 16.11
C PHE A 239 10.41 -10.98 14.84
N SER A 240 9.95 -12.02 14.16
CA SER A 240 9.22 -11.88 12.91
C SER A 240 8.07 -12.88 12.81
N ILE A 241 7.13 -12.59 11.93
CA ILE A 241 6.10 -13.50 11.44
C ILE A 241 6.09 -13.48 9.91
N LEU A 242 5.30 -14.35 9.29
CA LEU A 242 5.07 -14.36 7.85
C LEU A 242 3.79 -13.58 7.50
N GLY A 243 3.85 -12.82 6.39
CA GLY A 243 2.68 -12.24 5.75
C GLY A 243 2.18 -13.09 4.57
N ASN A 244 1.13 -12.64 3.88
CA ASN A 244 0.51 -13.42 2.81
C ASN A 244 1.39 -13.59 1.56
N HIS A 245 2.28 -12.66 1.28
CA HIS A 245 3.21 -12.74 0.16
C HIS A 245 4.35 -13.75 0.39
N ASP A 246 4.72 -13.98 1.64
CA ASP A 246 5.81 -14.86 2.01
C ASP A 246 5.57 -16.34 1.66
N TYR A 247 4.30 -16.74 1.42
CA TYR A 247 3.94 -18.10 1.00
C TYR A 247 4.04 -18.33 -0.52
N GLY A 248 4.29 -17.28 -1.31
CA GLY A 248 4.41 -17.39 -2.76
C GLY A 248 3.09 -17.75 -3.48
N ASP A 249 1.93 -17.42 -2.89
CA ASP A 249 0.60 -17.76 -3.43
C ASP A 249 0.22 -16.96 -4.67
N TYR A 250 0.89 -15.84 -4.92
CA TYR A 250 0.60 -14.95 -6.05
C TYR A 250 1.42 -15.24 -7.30
N SER A 251 2.24 -16.30 -7.26
CA SER A 251 3.04 -16.76 -8.38
C SER A 251 2.65 -18.14 -8.85
N SER A 252 3.07 -18.49 -10.07
CA SER A 252 2.96 -19.85 -10.60
C SER A 252 4.24 -20.63 -10.26
N TRP A 253 4.05 -21.86 -9.79
CA TRP A 253 5.16 -22.73 -9.39
C TRP A 253 5.21 -23.99 -10.27
N PRO A 254 6.39 -24.46 -10.67
CA PRO A 254 6.52 -25.70 -11.44
C PRO A 254 6.01 -26.92 -10.67
N SER A 255 6.12 -26.92 -9.33
CA SER A 255 5.60 -27.98 -8.47
C SER A 255 5.30 -27.47 -7.06
N ALA A 256 4.47 -28.21 -6.33
CA ALA A 256 4.22 -27.95 -4.90
C ALA A 256 5.50 -28.10 -4.05
N ALA A 257 6.42 -28.98 -4.44
CA ALA A 257 7.69 -29.18 -3.76
C ALA A 257 8.60 -27.95 -3.89
N GLU A 258 8.65 -27.31 -5.06
CA GLU A 258 9.42 -26.07 -5.26
C GLU A 258 8.84 -24.90 -4.46
N LYS A 259 7.52 -24.78 -4.40
CA LYS A 259 6.86 -23.79 -3.54
C LYS A 259 7.19 -24.01 -2.07
N ALA A 260 7.16 -25.26 -1.60
CA ALA A 260 7.52 -25.58 -0.21
C ALA A 260 9.00 -25.27 0.08
N ALA A 261 9.91 -25.64 -0.83
CA ALA A 261 11.34 -25.32 -0.71
C ALA A 261 11.61 -23.80 -0.66
N ASN A 262 10.87 -23.01 -1.44
CA ASN A 262 10.92 -21.54 -1.39
C ASN A 262 10.55 -21.01 -0.01
N LEU A 263 9.45 -21.49 0.58
CA LEU A 263 9.04 -21.09 1.92
C LEU A 263 10.07 -21.50 2.99
N ASP A 264 10.64 -22.69 2.87
CA ASP A 264 11.67 -23.15 3.81
C ASP A 264 12.96 -22.32 3.69
N GLN A 265 13.34 -21.94 2.48
CA GLN A 265 14.46 -21.02 2.25
C GLN A 265 14.18 -19.64 2.88
N LEU A 266 12.95 -19.12 2.74
CA LEU A 266 12.58 -17.85 3.36
C LEU A 266 12.67 -17.90 4.90
N LYS A 267 12.26 -19.00 5.54
CA LYS A 267 12.45 -19.23 6.98
C LYS A 267 13.94 -19.23 7.38
N ILE A 268 14.82 -19.73 6.51
CA ILE A 268 16.27 -19.66 6.71
C ILE A 268 16.73 -18.20 6.63
N HIS A 269 16.24 -17.42 5.69
CA HIS A 269 16.59 -16.00 5.55
C HIS A 269 16.24 -15.18 6.81
N HIS A 270 15.06 -15.40 7.42
CA HIS A 270 14.74 -14.77 8.70
C HIS A 270 15.80 -15.05 9.77
N ARG A 271 16.25 -16.31 9.90
CA ARG A 271 17.32 -16.68 10.85
C ARG A 271 18.64 -16.03 10.48
N THR A 272 19.00 -15.98 9.20
CA THR A 272 20.24 -15.35 8.71
C THR A 272 20.28 -13.86 9.05
N MET A 273 19.14 -13.17 8.97
CA MET A 273 19.01 -11.78 9.39
C MET A 273 18.97 -11.60 10.93
N GLY A 274 19.02 -12.71 11.70
CA GLY A 274 18.98 -12.71 13.16
C GLY A 274 17.58 -12.55 13.75
N PHE A 275 16.52 -12.80 13.00
CA PHE A 275 15.16 -12.83 13.51
C PHE A 275 14.79 -14.23 14.02
N ARG A 276 14.14 -14.29 15.18
CA ARG A 276 13.37 -15.46 15.60
C ARG A 276 12.00 -15.40 14.93
N LEU A 277 11.75 -16.29 13.98
CA LEU A 277 10.48 -16.40 13.28
C LEU A 277 9.48 -17.18 14.16
N LEU A 278 8.32 -16.60 14.41
CA LEU A 278 7.23 -17.19 15.20
C LEU A 278 6.13 -17.71 14.27
N LEU A 279 5.78 -19.00 14.42
CA LEU A 279 4.82 -19.72 13.57
C LEU A 279 3.74 -20.37 14.44
N ASP A 280 2.74 -19.59 14.85
CA ASP A 280 1.67 -19.97 15.79
C ASP A 280 2.23 -20.44 17.14
N GLU A 281 3.05 -19.60 17.74
CA GLU A 281 3.71 -19.83 19.02
C GLU A 281 3.84 -18.54 19.82
N HIS A 282 4.19 -18.67 21.08
CA HIS A 282 4.50 -17.56 21.97
C HIS A 282 5.79 -17.81 22.76
N LEU A 283 6.32 -16.74 23.33
CA LEU A 283 7.48 -16.80 24.22
C LEU A 283 7.43 -15.65 25.24
N PRO A 284 8.05 -15.84 26.40
CA PRO A 284 8.26 -14.75 27.34
C PRO A 284 9.36 -13.82 26.83
N ILE A 285 9.12 -12.51 26.93
CA ILE A 285 10.16 -11.49 26.87
C ILE A 285 10.51 -11.13 28.31
N GLU A 286 11.77 -11.30 28.65
CA GLU A 286 12.24 -11.14 30.03
C GLU A 286 13.14 -9.91 30.15
N LYS A 287 12.95 -9.14 31.22
CA LYS A 287 13.78 -7.99 31.59
C LYS A 287 13.69 -7.77 33.10
N ASP A 288 14.83 -7.65 33.79
CA ASP A 288 14.95 -7.36 35.23
C ASP A 288 14.08 -8.26 36.13
N GLY A 289 13.95 -9.55 35.76
CA GLY A 289 13.17 -10.53 36.50
C GLY A 289 11.66 -10.50 36.26
N GLU A 290 11.16 -9.56 35.47
CA GLU A 290 9.78 -9.50 35.03
C GLU A 290 9.63 -9.99 33.58
N ARG A 291 8.42 -10.34 33.16
CA ARG A 291 8.15 -10.85 31.82
C ARG A 291 6.78 -10.43 31.27
N PHE A 292 6.68 -10.34 29.96
CA PHE A 292 5.42 -10.31 29.24
C PHE A 292 5.42 -11.35 28.12
N THR A 293 4.25 -11.63 27.52
CA THR A 293 4.13 -12.65 26.48
C THR A 293 4.11 -12.01 25.10
N LEU A 294 5.09 -12.37 24.24
CA LEU A 294 5.08 -12.08 22.80
C LEU A 294 4.50 -13.28 22.06
N ILE A 295 3.49 -13.03 21.21
CA ILE A 295 2.77 -14.04 20.46
C ILE A 295 2.98 -13.74 18.96
N GLY A 296 3.26 -14.77 18.16
CA GLY A 296 3.33 -14.66 16.70
C GLY A 296 2.41 -15.67 16.03
N VAL A 297 1.58 -15.17 15.13
CA VAL A 297 0.67 -15.99 14.31
C VAL A 297 1.08 -15.88 12.85
N GLN A 298 1.07 -17.00 12.15
CA GLN A 298 1.23 -17.03 10.68
C GLN A 298 0.12 -16.20 10.02
N ASN A 299 0.25 -15.90 8.72
CA ASN A 299 -0.74 -15.06 8.03
C ASN A 299 -2.17 -15.57 8.25
N TRP A 300 -3.02 -14.67 8.72
CA TRP A 300 -4.46 -14.88 8.84
C TRP A 300 -5.19 -13.58 8.47
N GLY A 301 -6.13 -13.67 7.56
CA GLY A 301 -6.95 -12.54 7.13
C GLY A 301 -8.27 -13.03 6.53
N THR A 302 -9.32 -12.21 6.60
CA THR A 302 -10.67 -12.60 6.16
C THR A 302 -10.79 -12.78 4.65
N ARG A 303 -9.88 -12.20 3.87
CA ARG A 303 -9.89 -12.20 2.39
C ARG A 303 -8.72 -12.94 1.77
N PHE A 304 -7.84 -13.52 2.57
CA PHE A 304 -6.59 -14.15 2.14
C PHE A 304 -6.48 -15.59 2.68
N GLN A 305 -5.44 -16.30 2.23
CA GLN A 305 -5.14 -17.63 2.73
C GLN A 305 -4.88 -17.60 4.25
N GLN A 306 -5.56 -18.47 4.97
CA GLN A 306 -5.50 -18.55 6.44
C GLN A 306 -4.55 -19.68 6.83
N TYR A 307 -3.29 -19.35 7.09
CA TYR A 307 -2.27 -20.28 7.58
C TYR A 307 -2.20 -20.29 9.11
N GLY A 308 -2.54 -19.16 9.74
CA GLY A 308 -2.40 -18.92 11.17
C GLY A 308 -3.43 -19.63 12.03
N ASN A 309 -3.02 -20.02 13.23
CA ASN A 309 -3.85 -20.62 14.26
C ASN A 309 -3.65 -19.88 15.60
N LEU A 310 -4.52 -18.89 15.87
CA LEU A 310 -4.46 -18.09 17.09
C LEU A 310 -4.65 -18.93 18.35
N ALA A 311 -5.59 -19.90 18.34
CA ALA A 311 -5.85 -20.75 19.48
C ALA A 311 -4.63 -21.57 19.90
N LYS A 312 -3.85 -22.06 18.92
CA LYS A 312 -2.56 -22.72 19.15
C LYS A 312 -1.54 -21.72 19.72
N ALA A 313 -1.44 -20.53 19.14
CA ALA A 313 -0.45 -19.53 19.54
C ALA A 313 -0.63 -19.04 20.99
N VAL A 314 -1.86 -18.92 21.47
CA VAL A 314 -2.18 -18.45 22.83
C VAL A 314 -2.30 -19.56 23.86
N ALA A 315 -2.26 -20.84 23.46
CA ALA A 315 -2.46 -21.96 24.36
C ALA A 315 -1.41 -21.98 25.47
N GLY A 316 -1.87 -21.93 26.74
CA GLY A 316 -0.99 -21.91 27.91
C GLY A 316 -0.42 -20.53 28.29
N THR A 317 -0.79 -19.46 27.60
CA THR A 317 -0.46 -18.10 28.02
C THR A 317 -1.29 -17.71 29.26
N ASP A 318 -0.72 -16.87 30.14
CA ASP A 318 -1.46 -16.27 31.23
C ASP A 318 -2.33 -15.11 30.73
N PRO A 319 -3.67 -15.18 30.82
CA PRO A 319 -4.54 -14.10 30.35
C PRO A 319 -4.46 -12.83 31.20
N SER A 320 -3.89 -12.88 32.40
CA SER A 320 -3.68 -11.71 33.26
C SER A 320 -2.39 -10.94 32.96
N ALA A 321 -1.43 -11.60 32.28
CA ALA A 321 -0.18 -10.97 31.84
C ALA A 321 -0.39 -10.05 30.64
N PHE A 322 0.48 -9.04 30.47
CA PHE A 322 0.51 -8.25 29.24
C PHE A 322 0.87 -9.15 28.06
N ARG A 323 0.01 -9.14 27.04
CA ARG A 323 0.15 -9.96 25.82
C ARG A 323 0.23 -9.09 24.59
N LEU A 324 1.32 -9.22 23.83
CA LEU A 324 1.56 -8.55 22.56
C LEU A 324 1.49 -9.58 21.43
N LEU A 325 0.60 -9.37 20.48
CA LEU A 325 0.43 -10.22 19.30
C LEU A 325 1.01 -9.57 18.06
N MET A 326 1.79 -10.32 17.28
CA MET A 326 2.11 -10.02 15.90
C MET A 326 1.20 -10.85 14.99
N SER A 327 0.42 -10.19 14.12
CA SER A 327 -0.40 -10.80 13.09
C SER A 327 -0.46 -9.86 11.89
N HIS A 328 -0.17 -10.37 10.70
CA HIS A 328 0.08 -9.54 9.52
C HIS A 328 -1.15 -8.72 9.08
N ASP A 329 -2.30 -9.37 8.88
CA ASP A 329 -3.52 -8.73 8.36
C ASP A 329 -4.36 -8.14 9.51
N PRO A 330 -4.69 -6.83 9.50
CA PRO A 330 -5.47 -6.19 10.56
C PRO A 330 -6.89 -6.75 10.70
N THR A 331 -7.48 -7.36 9.67
CA THR A 331 -8.83 -7.96 9.75
C THR A 331 -8.89 -9.12 10.76
N HIS A 332 -7.75 -9.69 11.14
CA HIS A 332 -7.67 -10.69 12.20
C HIS A 332 -8.15 -10.15 13.56
N TRP A 333 -7.96 -8.85 13.80
CA TRP A 333 -8.29 -8.23 15.08
C TRP A 333 -9.79 -8.36 15.43
N ASP A 334 -10.66 -7.86 14.58
CA ASP A 334 -12.11 -7.96 14.81
C ASP A 334 -12.65 -9.40 14.64
N ALA A 335 -12.00 -10.21 13.79
CA ALA A 335 -12.48 -11.55 13.50
C ALA A 335 -12.23 -12.56 14.64
N GLN A 336 -11.08 -12.48 15.32
CA GLN A 336 -10.68 -13.48 16.32
C GLN A 336 -9.98 -12.90 17.57
N VAL A 337 -9.24 -11.77 17.44
CA VAL A 337 -8.31 -11.34 18.49
C VAL A 337 -9.01 -10.62 19.64
N ARG A 338 -10.03 -9.83 19.37
CA ARG A 338 -10.71 -9.00 20.39
C ARG A 338 -11.27 -9.80 21.56
N ASP A 339 -11.76 -11.01 21.31
CA ASP A 339 -12.36 -11.85 22.36
C ASP A 339 -11.32 -12.65 23.16
N THR A 340 -10.02 -12.47 22.89
CA THR A 340 -8.95 -13.23 23.57
C THR A 340 -8.30 -12.48 24.73
N GLY A 341 -8.58 -11.20 24.90
CA GLY A 341 -7.94 -10.33 25.91
C GLY A 341 -6.46 -10.03 25.63
N ILE A 342 -6.03 -10.08 24.36
CA ILE A 342 -4.69 -9.62 23.93
C ILE A 342 -4.66 -8.09 23.99
N ASP A 343 -3.68 -7.52 24.72
CA ASP A 343 -3.63 -6.10 25.03
C ASP A 343 -3.24 -5.22 23.82
N LEU A 344 -2.28 -5.71 23.03
CA LEU A 344 -1.75 -5.02 21.85
C LEU A 344 -1.54 -5.99 20.69
N MET A 345 -2.10 -5.69 19.55
CA MET A 345 -1.80 -6.35 18.27
C MET A 345 -1.01 -5.41 17.37
N LEU A 346 -0.02 -5.93 16.67
CA LEU A 346 0.74 -5.24 15.63
C LEU A 346 0.47 -5.91 14.29
N ALA A 347 0.09 -5.10 13.30
CA ALA A 347 -0.22 -5.55 11.95
C ALA A 347 0.42 -4.63 10.88
N GLY A 348 0.41 -5.08 9.63
CA GLY A 348 0.84 -4.36 8.44
C GLY A 348 -0.18 -4.48 7.30
N HIS A 349 0.26 -5.08 6.18
CA HIS A 349 -0.56 -5.56 5.06
C HIS A 349 -1.20 -4.48 4.18
N THR A 350 -1.76 -3.43 4.75
CA THR A 350 -2.59 -2.46 3.99
C THR A 350 -1.80 -1.51 3.13
N HIS A 351 -0.53 -1.28 3.46
CA HIS A 351 0.35 -0.23 2.90
C HIS A 351 -0.27 1.18 2.92
N GLY A 352 -1.45 1.39 3.58
CA GLY A 352 -2.27 2.56 3.36
C GLY A 352 -2.60 2.74 1.86
N ALA A 353 -2.79 1.63 1.12
CA ALA A 353 -2.93 1.56 -0.35
C ALA A 353 -1.83 2.30 -1.13
N GLN A 354 -0.71 2.71 -0.49
CA GLN A 354 0.40 3.50 -1.07
C GLN A 354 -0.02 4.89 -1.60
N PHE A 355 -1.28 5.25 -1.46
CA PHE A 355 -1.88 6.50 -1.88
C PHE A 355 -2.61 7.18 -0.73
N GLY A 356 -2.38 8.48 -0.54
CA GLY A 356 -3.10 9.25 0.45
C GLY A 356 -2.91 10.75 0.29
N ILE A 357 -3.81 11.48 0.91
CA ILE A 357 -3.75 12.93 1.01
C ILE A 357 -4.00 13.30 2.47
N THR A 358 -3.12 14.12 3.05
CA THR A 358 -3.34 14.64 4.39
C THR A 358 -3.82 16.09 4.30
N VAL A 359 -5.03 16.34 4.82
CA VAL A 359 -5.66 17.66 4.86
C VAL A 359 -6.07 17.96 6.30
N ALA A 360 -5.62 19.09 6.82
CA ALA A 360 -5.92 19.53 8.19
C ALA A 360 -5.63 18.44 9.27
N GLY A 361 -4.55 17.69 9.10
CA GLY A 361 -4.15 16.62 10.03
C GLY A 361 -4.88 15.28 9.86
N HIS A 362 -5.84 15.18 8.95
CA HIS A 362 -6.53 13.93 8.62
C HIS A 362 -5.99 13.35 7.33
N THR A 363 -5.62 12.07 7.37
CA THR A 363 -5.13 11.35 6.19
C THR A 363 -6.27 10.53 5.57
N TYR A 364 -6.49 10.75 4.29
CA TYR A 364 -7.47 10.02 3.47
C TYR A 364 -6.70 9.09 2.53
N SER A 365 -7.14 7.84 2.45
CA SER A 365 -6.55 6.81 1.59
C SER A 365 -7.63 5.90 1.02
N PRO A 366 -7.47 5.35 -0.20
CA PRO A 366 -8.35 4.29 -0.69
C PRO A 366 -8.40 3.06 0.21
N ALA A 367 -7.39 2.82 1.04
CA ALA A 367 -7.37 1.72 2.01
C ALA A 367 -8.58 1.73 2.95
N GLN A 368 -9.10 2.92 3.32
CA GLN A 368 -10.27 3.09 4.21
C GLN A 368 -11.59 2.52 3.64
N TRP A 369 -11.67 2.31 2.32
CA TRP A 369 -12.84 1.70 1.68
C TRP A 369 -12.80 0.17 1.72
N VAL A 370 -11.65 -0.40 2.10
CA VAL A 370 -11.40 -1.85 2.14
C VAL A 370 -11.20 -2.37 3.55
N TYR A 371 -10.53 -1.58 4.40
CA TYR A 371 -10.17 -1.92 5.77
C TYR A 371 -10.70 -0.86 6.74
N GLU A 372 -11.38 -1.29 7.81
CA GLU A 372 -11.78 -0.40 8.90
C GLU A 372 -10.53 0.10 9.64
N GLU A 373 -9.62 -0.81 9.97
CA GLU A 373 -8.31 -0.52 10.56
C GLU A 373 -7.22 -0.59 9.48
N TRP A 374 -6.89 0.54 8.89
CA TRP A 374 -5.96 0.58 7.76
C TRP A 374 -4.60 1.24 8.04
N ALA A 375 -4.46 2.04 9.09
CA ALA A 375 -3.18 2.67 9.46
C ALA A 375 -3.23 3.34 10.84
N GLY A 376 -2.14 3.24 11.62
CA GLY A 376 -2.01 3.91 12.90
C GLY A 376 -2.60 3.12 14.07
N LEU A 377 -2.83 3.81 15.19
CA LEU A 377 -3.27 3.21 16.45
C LEU A 377 -4.80 3.27 16.60
N TYR A 378 -5.40 2.11 16.76
CA TYR A 378 -6.82 1.92 17.09
C TYR A 378 -6.98 1.43 18.53
N LYS A 379 -8.10 1.82 19.15
CA LYS A 379 -8.46 1.41 20.52
C LYS A 379 -9.94 1.07 20.56
N LYS A 380 -10.26 -0.16 20.96
CA LYS A 380 -11.64 -0.64 21.15
C LYS A 380 -11.67 -1.50 22.43
N ASP A 381 -12.57 -1.24 23.34
CA ASP A 381 -12.82 -2.02 24.56
C ASP A 381 -11.56 -2.25 25.43
N GLY A 382 -10.65 -1.28 25.46
CA GLY A 382 -9.39 -1.37 26.21
C GLY A 382 -8.25 -2.10 25.51
N LEU A 383 -8.52 -2.74 24.36
CA LEU A 383 -7.56 -3.40 23.50
C LEU A 383 -7.00 -2.42 22.47
N GLN A 384 -5.80 -2.69 21.97
CA GLN A 384 -5.13 -1.81 21.03
C GLN A 384 -4.64 -2.58 19.80
N LEU A 385 -4.76 -1.95 18.64
CA LEU A 385 -4.17 -2.42 17.39
C LEU A 385 -3.34 -1.30 16.77
N TYR A 386 -2.12 -1.60 16.36
CA TYR A 386 -1.35 -0.69 15.51
C TYR A 386 -1.15 -1.31 14.13
N VAL A 387 -1.52 -0.56 13.09
CA VAL A 387 -1.35 -0.96 11.69
C VAL A 387 -0.26 -0.11 11.05
N ASN A 388 0.87 -0.74 10.74
CA ASN A 388 2.01 -0.12 10.05
C ASN A 388 1.73 -0.01 8.55
N ARG A 389 2.16 1.09 7.91
CA ARG A 389 1.93 1.36 6.48
C ARG A 389 2.95 0.72 5.54
N GLY A 390 3.85 -0.09 6.07
CA GLY A 390 4.87 -0.81 5.32
C GLY A 390 6.13 -0.02 5.00
N PHE A 391 7.24 -0.75 4.94
CA PHE A 391 8.59 -0.25 4.64
C PHE A 391 8.82 -0.10 3.13
N GLY A 392 8.37 -1.08 2.35
CA GLY A 392 8.55 -1.16 0.90
C GLY A 392 7.33 -0.66 0.10
N PHE A 393 7.17 -1.22 -1.07
CA PHE A 393 6.03 -0.98 -1.96
C PHE A 393 5.75 -2.23 -2.80
N LEU A 394 4.50 -2.36 -3.28
CA LEU A 394 4.06 -3.50 -4.07
C LEU A 394 3.09 -3.06 -5.18
N GLY A 395 3.23 -3.61 -6.37
CA GLY A 395 2.35 -3.34 -7.52
C GLY A 395 2.58 -1.96 -8.13
N PHE A 396 2.22 -0.89 -7.44
CA PHE A 396 2.56 0.47 -7.84
C PHE A 396 3.99 0.81 -7.37
N PRO A 397 4.93 1.22 -8.28
CA PRO A 397 6.34 1.38 -7.92
C PRO A 397 6.63 2.72 -7.25
N GLY A 398 5.89 3.03 -6.19
CA GLY A 398 6.00 4.31 -5.52
C GLY A 398 5.05 4.49 -4.35
N ARG A 399 5.11 5.68 -3.74
CA ARG A 399 4.22 6.07 -2.63
C ARG A 399 3.81 7.53 -2.80
N VAL A 400 2.51 7.75 -2.97
CA VAL A 400 1.93 9.07 -3.22
C VAL A 400 1.23 9.56 -1.95
N GLY A 401 1.84 10.54 -1.25
CA GLY A 401 1.30 11.07 0.00
C GLY A 401 1.20 10.07 1.17
N MET A 402 1.76 8.86 0.99
CA MET A 402 1.79 7.76 1.95
C MET A 402 3.23 7.22 2.07
N PRO A 403 4.11 7.92 2.78
CA PRO A 403 5.53 7.55 2.88
C PRO A 403 5.71 6.16 3.52
N PRO A 404 6.82 5.47 3.22
CA PRO A 404 7.23 4.27 3.96
C PRO A 404 7.32 4.56 5.45
N GLU A 405 6.98 3.58 6.29
CA GLU A 405 6.87 3.78 7.73
C GLU A 405 7.79 2.87 8.53
N ILE A 406 8.50 3.50 9.48
CA ILE A 406 9.18 2.86 10.59
C ILE A 406 8.44 3.30 11.84
N THR A 407 7.82 2.39 12.60
CA THR A 407 7.08 2.77 13.80
C THR A 407 7.89 2.50 15.06
N VAL A 408 7.99 3.50 15.91
CA VAL A 408 8.58 3.39 17.25
C VAL A 408 7.44 3.43 18.27
N LEU A 409 7.10 2.26 18.83
CA LEU A 409 6.15 2.18 19.93
C LEU A 409 6.91 2.27 21.25
N THR A 410 6.51 3.21 22.11
CA THR A 410 6.98 3.29 23.49
C THR A 410 5.86 2.76 24.38
N LEU A 411 6.12 1.65 25.06
CA LEU A 411 5.16 1.11 26.03
C LEU A 411 5.21 1.94 27.29
N GLU A 412 4.07 2.41 27.77
CA GLU A 412 3.93 3.17 29.01
C GLU A 412 2.96 2.44 29.94
N ARG A 413 3.32 2.32 31.20
CA ARG A 413 2.42 1.79 32.22
C ARG A 413 1.30 2.79 32.51
N ALA A 414 0.03 2.35 32.49
CA ALA A 414 -1.15 3.19 32.71
C ALA A 414 -1.49 3.28 34.21
#